data_30621c120fbd15f74b8916c607e540cb
#
_entry.id   30621c120fbd15f74b8916c607e540cb
#
_cell.length_a   1.000
_cell.length_b   1.000
_cell.length_c   1.000
_cell.angle_alpha   90.00
_cell.angle_beta   90.00
_cell.angle_gamma   90.00
#
_symmetry.space_group_name_H-M   'P 1'
#
loop_
_entity.id
_entity.type
_entity.pdbx_description
1 polymer ?
#
loop_
_entity_poly.entity_id
_entity_poly.type
_entity_poly.pdbx_seq_one_letter_code
_entity_poly.pdbx_strand_id
1 'polypeptide(L)'
;MEVSVETTRSPDFKQIYAIGAVGGHSPYDFRIAFYNDSPRTTREGEKNITVMERKIETEVILSPLAAKELARWLSEHIKDYERKFGEIKRPGAGIAEKGNPEKSDDSAPIQGYM
;
A
#
# COMPACT_ATOMS: atom_id res chain seq x y z
N MET A 1 28.84 21.97 -17.96
CA MET A 1 27.70 21.31 -18.53
C MET A 1 26.47 21.50 -17.69
N GLU A 2 25.37 21.87 -18.31
CA GLU A 2 24.15 22.09 -17.59
C GLU A 2 23.18 20.97 -17.86
N VAL A 3 22.47 20.58 -16.84
CA VAL A 3 21.48 19.53 -16.95
C VAL A 3 20.16 20.11 -16.55
N SER A 4 19.15 19.93 -17.37
CA SER A 4 17.82 20.34 -17.00
C SER A 4 16.91 19.13 -17.02
N VAL A 5 15.82 19.20 -16.28
CA VAL A 5 14.90 18.09 -16.16
C VAL A 5 13.55 18.52 -16.74
N GLU A 6 13.06 17.71 -17.67
CA GLU A 6 11.74 17.94 -18.23
C GLU A 6 10.85 16.82 -17.77
N THR A 7 9.70 17.14 -17.26
CA THR A 7 8.76 16.12 -16.77
C THR A 7 7.66 15.93 -17.78
N THR A 8 7.51 14.71 -18.23
CA THR A 8 6.44 14.36 -19.15
C THR A 8 5.76 13.10 -18.66
N ARG A 9 4.68 12.72 -19.28
CA ARG A 9 4.01 11.49 -18.96
C ARG A 9 4.18 10.50 -20.09
N SER A 10 4.49 9.28 -19.70
CA SER A 10 4.66 8.23 -20.68
C SER A 10 3.32 7.94 -21.37
N PRO A 11 3.34 7.44 -22.59
CA PRO A 11 2.08 7.05 -23.23
C PRO A 11 1.31 6.00 -22.45
N ASP A 12 2.02 5.23 -21.63
CA ASP A 12 1.36 4.21 -20.83
C ASP A 12 0.97 4.69 -19.45
N PHE A 13 1.04 5.99 -19.22
CA PHE A 13 0.70 6.53 -17.91
C PHE A 13 -0.74 6.21 -17.58
N LYS A 14 -1.00 5.83 -16.36
CA LYS A 14 -2.36 5.62 -15.88
C LYS A 14 -2.40 5.83 -14.39
N GLN A 15 -3.56 6.12 -13.89
CA GLN A 15 -3.77 6.31 -12.47
C GLN A 15 -4.52 5.14 -11.93
N ILE A 16 -4.16 4.70 -10.74
CA ILE A 16 -4.80 3.58 -10.09
C ILE A 16 -5.14 4.00 -8.68
N TYR A 17 -6.32 3.65 -8.24
CA TYR A 17 -6.70 3.83 -6.85
C TYR A 17 -6.43 2.52 -6.14
N ALA A 18 -5.75 2.55 -5.02
CA ALA A 18 -5.44 1.34 -4.28
C ALA A 18 -5.71 1.56 -2.81
N ILE A 19 -6.23 0.53 -2.16
CA ILE A 19 -6.51 0.64 -0.74
C ILE A 19 -5.40 0.03 0.09
N GLY A 20 -4.45 -0.63 -0.52
CA GLY A 20 -3.36 -1.20 0.25
C GLY A 20 -2.21 -1.63 -0.62
N ALA A 21 -1.17 -2.10 0.01
CA ALA A 21 0.02 -2.53 -0.69
C ALA A 21 0.69 -3.65 0.08
N VAL A 22 1.32 -4.55 -0.66
CA VAL A 22 2.12 -5.61 -0.06
C VAL A 22 3.40 -5.69 -0.86
N GLY A 23 4.44 -6.22 -0.27
CA GLY A 23 5.67 -6.38 -1.01
C GLY A 23 6.82 -6.76 -0.12
N GLY A 24 8.00 -6.53 -0.62
CA GLY A 24 9.19 -6.89 0.10
C GLY A 24 10.41 -6.34 -0.60
N HIS A 25 11.58 -6.85 -0.23
CA HIS A 25 12.80 -6.31 -0.79
C HIS A 25 13.87 -7.38 -0.91
N SER A 26 14.82 -7.08 -1.76
CA SER A 26 16.06 -7.83 -1.88
C SER A 26 17.18 -6.83 -1.66
N PRO A 27 18.44 -7.24 -1.72
CA PRO A 27 19.51 -6.25 -1.64
C PRO A 27 19.51 -5.26 -2.78
N TYR A 28 18.79 -5.55 -3.85
CA TYR A 28 18.86 -4.73 -5.05
C TYR A 28 17.64 -3.89 -5.31
N ASP A 29 16.49 -4.25 -4.78
CA ASP A 29 15.27 -3.53 -5.10
C ASP A 29 14.20 -3.72 -4.06
N PHE A 30 13.18 -2.89 -4.15
CA PHE A 30 11.99 -2.98 -3.34
C PHE A 30 10.82 -3.19 -4.29
N ARG A 31 9.91 -4.07 -3.94
CA ARG A 31 8.74 -4.35 -4.77
C ARG A 31 7.50 -4.05 -3.99
N ILE A 32 6.62 -3.26 -4.56
CA ILE A 32 5.40 -2.86 -3.91
C ILE A 32 4.26 -3.15 -4.85
N ALA A 33 3.36 -4.04 -4.44
CA ALA A 33 2.19 -4.38 -5.24
C ALA A 33 0.97 -3.74 -4.62
N PHE A 34 0.22 -3.01 -5.41
CA PHE A 34 -0.92 -2.27 -4.92
C PHE A 34 -2.19 -3.01 -5.24
N TYR A 35 -3.12 -3.05 -4.29
CA TYR A 35 -4.30 -3.88 -4.45
C TYR A 35 -5.57 -3.19 -4.00
N ASN A 36 -6.67 -3.75 -4.44
CA ASN A 36 -7.99 -3.39 -3.98
C ASN A 36 -8.71 -4.65 -3.58
N ASP A 37 -9.62 -4.53 -2.63
CA ASP A 37 -10.39 -5.67 -2.15
C ASP A 37 -11.84 -5.46 -2.49
N SER A 38 -12.52 -6.52 -2.88
CA SER A 38 -13.95 -6.46 -3.12
C SER A 38 -14.58 -7.79 -2.72
N PRO A 39 -15.80 -7.76 -2.24
CA PRO A 39 -16.47 -8.99 -1.86
C PRO A 39 -16.99 -9.72 -3.09
N ARG A 40 -16.97 -11.03 -3.04
CA ARG A 40 -17.48 -11.86 -4.10
C ARG A 40 -18.24 -12.99 -3.46
N THR A 41 -19.44 -13.27 -3.96
CA THR A 41 -20.23 -14.35 -3.44
C THR A 41 -20.00 -15.58 -4.28
N THR A 42 -19.72 -16.68 -3.63
CA THR A 42 -19.56 -17.91 -4.33
C THR A 42 -20.40 -18.97 -3.63
N ARG A 43 -20.64 -20.07 -4.29
CA ARG A 43 -21.49 -21.08 -3.76
C ARG A 43 -20.71 -22.33 -3.45
N GLU A 44 -20.90 -22.90 -2.27
CA GLU A 44 -20.24 -24.09 -1.93
C GLU A 44 -21.29 -25.03 -1.45
N GLY A 45 -21.66 -26.00 -2.25
CA GLY A 45 -22.76 -26.86 -1.94
C GLY A 45 -24.02 -26.04 -1.98
N GLU A 46 -24.75 -26.06 -0.88
CA GLU A 46 -25.95 -25.28 -0.81
C GLU A 46 -25.77 -24.00 -0.06
N LYS A 47 -24.56 -23.68 0.30
CA LYS A 47 -24.31 -22.46 1.03
C LYS A 47 -23.71 -21.38 0.18
N ASN A 48 -24.11 -20.14 0.42
CA ASN A 48 -23.50 -19.02 -0.20
C ASN A 48 -22.42 -18.50 0.74
N ILE A 49 -21.22 -18.33 0.24
CA ILE A 49 -20.17 -17.79 1.06
C ILE A 49 -19.65 -16.55 0.42
N THR A 50 -19.25 -15.61 1.22
CA THR A 50 -18.66 -14.38 0.73
C THR A 50 -17.15 -14.48 0.87
N VAL A 51 -16.48 -14.25 -0.23
CA VAL A 51 -15.03 -14.27 -0.25
C VAL A 51 -14.58 -12.86 -0.57
N MET A 52 -13.59 -12.39 0.17
CA MET A 52 -13.02 -11.08 -0.13
C MET A 52 -11.89 -11.30 -1.12
N GLU A 53 -12.09 -10.82 -2.34
CA GLU A 53 -11.09 -11.02 -3.36
C GLU A 53 -10.13 -9.85 -3.35
N ARG A 54 -8.84 -10.12 -3.21
CA ARG A 54 -7.80 -9.10 -3.23
C ARG A 54 -7.16 -9.12 -4.59
N LYS A 55 -7.37 -8.04 -5.34
CA LYS A 55 -6.84 -7.98 -6.69
C LYS A 55 -5.65 -7.06 -6.73
N ILE A 56 -4.52 -7.60 -7.18
CA ILE A 56 -3.32 -6.81 -7.36
C ILE A 56 -3.46 -6.04 -8.65
N GLU A 57 -3.42 -4.71 -8.56
CA GLU A 57 -3.64 -3.90 -9.74
C GLU A 57 -2.35 -3.54 -10.45
N THR A 58 -1.29 -3.33 -9.73
CA THR A 58 -0.04 -2.97 -10.33
C THR A 58 1.09 -3.18 -9.33
N GLU A 59 2.28 -3.30 -9.84
CA GLU A 59 3.44 -3.45 -9.00
C GLU A 59 4.51 -2.48 -9.46
N VAL A 60 5.19 -1.88 -8.51
CA VAL A 60 6.28 -0.96 -8.80
C VAL A 60 7.53 -1.51 -8.17
N ILE A 61 8.61 -1.52 -8.92
CA ILE A 61 9.90 -1.96 -8.41
C ILE A 61 10.78 -0.74 -8.32
N LEU A 62 11.31 -0.50 -7.14
CA LEU A 62 12.10 0.69 -6.88
C LEU A 62 13.52 0.33 -6.51
N SER A 63 14.45 1.18 -6.89
CA SER A 63 15.79 1.04 -6.36
C SER A 63 15.75 1.34 -4.87
N PRO A 64 16.73 0.87 -4.11
CA PRO A 64 16.74 1.18 -2.69
C PRO A 64 16.71 2.67 -2.37
N LEU A 65 17.42 3.46 -3.16
CA LEU A 65 17.40 4.89 -2.92
C LEU A 65 16.03 5.47 -3.22
N ALA A 66 15.39 5.04 -4.30
CA ALA A 66 14.07 5.54 -4.63
C ALA A 66 13.07 5.18 -3.54
N ALA A 67 13.19 3.97 -2.98
CA ALA A 67 12.30 3.56 -1.92
C ALA A 67 12.49 4.42 -0.68
N LYS A 68 13.74 4.74 -0.37
CA LYS A 68 14.01 5.56 0.81
C LYS A 68 13.48 6.97 0.62
N GLU A 69 13.63 7.53 -0.57
CA GLU A 69 13.13 8.86 -0.82
C GLU A 69 11.61 8.88 -0.82
N LEU A 70 10.99 7.85 -1.36
CA LEU A 70 9.55 7.78 -1.33
C LEU A 70 9.03 7.71 0.10
N ALA A 71 9.67 6.90 0.93
CA ALA A 71 9.24 6.75 2.31
C ALA A 71 9.32 8.08 3.05
N ARG A 72 10.38 8.84 2.81
CA ARG A 72 10.52 10.11 3.47
C ARG A 72 9.48 11.10 2.99
N TRP A 73 9.28 11.19 1.68
CA TRP A 73 8.30 12.09 1.11
C TRP A 73 6.90 11.76 1.65
N LEU A 74 6.57 10.49 1.63
CA LEU A 74 5.24 10.08 2.06
C LEU A 74 5.03 10.35 3.54
N SER A 75 6.05 10.11 4.34
CA SER A 75 5.94 10.36 5.77
C SER A 75 5.67 11.84 6.05
N GLU A 76 6.34 12.72 5.32
CA GLU A 76 6.12 14.14 5.52
C GLU A 76 4.73 14.56 5.09
N HIS A 77 4.24 14.00 4.01
CA HIS A 77 2.91 14.34 3.55
C HIS A 77 1.82 13.80 4.48
N ILE A 78 2.04 12.62 5.07
CA ILE A 78 1.11 12.09 6.02
C ILE A 78 1.04 12.99 7.25
N LYS A 79 2.19 13.47 7.72
CA LYS A 79 2.18 14.36 8.86
C LYS A 79 1.43 15.65 8.56
N ASP A 80 1.62 16.18 7.36
CA ASP A 80 0.92 17.38 6.98
C ASP A 80 -0.59 17.15 6.89
N TYR A 81 -0.97 16.01 6.33
CA TYR A 81 -2.38 15.68 6.24
C TYR A 81 -3.00 15.58 7.63
N GLU A 82 -2.31 14.89 8.54
CA GLU A 82 -2.88 14.69 9.86
C GLU A 82 -2.96 16.00 10.65
N ARG A 83 -2.06 16.91 10.37
CA ARG A 83 -2.11 18.19 11.03
C ARG A 83 -3.33 18.99 10.58
N LYS A 84 -3.74 18.85 9.32
CA LYS A 84 -4.86 19.58 8.80
C LYS A 84 -6.19 18.90 8.96
N PHE A 85 -6.23 17.60 8.88
CA PHE A 85 -7.49 16.87 8.86
C PHE A 85 -7.67 15.90 10.01
N GLY A 86 -6.68 15.75 10.85
CA GLY A 86 -6.80 14.82 11.97
C GLY A 86 -6.12 13.50 11.70
N GLU A 87 -5.97 12.74 12.75
CA GLU A 87 -5.25 11.50 12.69
C GLU A 87 -5.91 10.47 11.79
N ILE A 88 -5.13 9.77 10.99
CA ILE A 88 -5.62 8.69 10.15
C ILE A 88 -5.73 7.45 11.03
N LYS A 89 -6.94 6.87 11.11
CA LYS A 89 -7.15 5.72 11.95
C LYS A 89 -7.60 4.53 11.15
N ARG A 90 -7.21 3.36 11.61
CA ARG A 90 -7.66 2.14 10.97
C ARG A 90 -9.05 1.82 11.41
N PRO A 91 -9.93 1.40 10.51
CA PRO A 91 -11.27 0.99 10.91
C PRO A 91 -11.17 -0.19 11.87
N GLY A 92 -11.92 -0.12 12.92
CA GLY A 92 -11.91 -1.19 13.90
C GLY A 92 -10.67 -1.24 14.73
N ALA A 93 -9.83 -0.23 14.66
CA ALA A 93 -8.61 -0.27 15.40
C ALA A 93 -8.84 -0.43 16.87
N GLY A 94 -9.80 0.23 17.41
CA GLY A 94 -10.01 0.11 18.83
C GLY A 94 -10.40 -1.26 19.26
N ILE A 95 -10.91 -2.04 18.37
CA ILE A 95 -11.31 -3.37 18.72
C ILE A 95 -10.19 -4.32 18.55
N ALA A 96 -9.54 -4.20 17.47
CA ALA A 96 -8.56 -5.19 17.16
C ALA A 96 -7.40 -5.21 18.05
N GLU A 97 -6.88 -4.14 18.41
CA GLU A 97 -5.70 -4.19 19.09
C GLU A 97 -5.77 -4.49 20.45
N LYS A 98 -6.88 -4.66 20.98
CA LYS A 98 -6.82 -4.98 22.32
C LYS A 98 -5.96 -6.14 22.53
N GLY A 99 -5.76 -6.97 21.61
CA GLY A 99 -4.97 -8.09 21.91
C GLY A 99 -3.54 -7.92 21.61
N ASN A 100 -3.19 -7.09 20.70
CA ASN A 100 -1.91 -7.16 20.22
C ASN A 100 -1.40 -5.97 19.62
N PRO A 101 -1.27 -5.01 20.30
CA PRO A 101 -0.87 -3.77 19.76
C PRO A 101 0.44 -3.75 19.08
N GLU A 102 1.40 -4.35 19.67
CA GLU A 102 2.66 -4.15 19.10
C GLU A 102 2.83 -4.77 17.79
N LYS A 103 2.31 -5.90 17.60
CA LYS A 103 2.60 -6.45 16.38
C LYS A 103 1.79 -5.92 15.30
N SER A 104 0.72 -5.38 15.58
CA SER A 104 -0.06 -4.98 14.52
C SER A 104 0.59 -3.93 13.70
N ASP A 105 1.38 -3.14 14.32
CA ASP A 105 1.88 -2.10 13.58
C ASP A 105 2.87 -2.46 12.57
N ASP A 106 3.79 -3.25 12.92
CA ASP A 106 4.80 -3.47 12.00
C ASP A 106 4.32 -4.12 10.79
N SER A 107 3.35 -4.85 10.87
CA SER A 107 3.04 -5.52 9.72
C SER A 107 2.13 -4.82 8.89
N ALA A 108 1.60 -3.83 9.34
CA ALA A 108 0.60 -3.28 8.67
C ALA A 108 0.55 -3.43 7.25
N PRO A 109 0.27 -2.46 6.52
CA PRO A 109 -0.16 -2.71 5.18
C PRO A 109 0.87 -3.28 4.28
N ILE A 110 2.09 -3.11 4.56
CA ILE A 110 3.06 -3.64 3.67
C ILE A 110 3.78 -4.76 4.31
N GLN A 111 3.63 -5.95 3.80
CA GLN A 111 4.35 -7.03 4.33
C GLN A 111 4.37 -8.08 3.34
N GLY A 112 5.06 -9.04 3.52
CA GLY A 112 4.96 -9.78 2.64
C GLY A 112 5.87 -10.48 2.10
N TYR A 113 6.21 -10.44 1.01
CA TYR A 113 7.13 -11.32 0.52
C TYR A 113 8.45 -10.66 0.63
N MET A 114 9.35 -11.26 0.81
CA MET A 114 10.54 -10.71 0.94
C MET A 114 11.41 -11.20 0.23
#